data_133d7403fc92c9b9ad72980c4c5fe5ab
#
_entry.id   133d7403fc92c9b9ad72980c4c5fe5ab
#
_cell.length_a   1.000
_cell.length_b   1.000
_cell.length_c   1.000
_cell.angle_alpha   90.00
_cell.angle_beta   90.00
_cell.angle_gamma   90.00
#
_symmetry.space_group_name_H-M   'P 1'
#
loop_
_entity.id
_entity.type
_entity.pdbx_description
1 polymer ?
#
loop_
_entity_poly.entity_id
_entity_poly.type
_entity_poly.pdbx_seq_one_letter_code
_entity_poly.pdbx_strand_id
1 'polypeptide(L)'
;MTRRALVITHRARSEALAAREEALRQLEDAGVEPVLVSDETTADELPSFELAIVLGGDGTILRAAELTRGTGVPLLGVNLGHVGFLAEAERDDVGEAVRRLTEGRFAIEERSTLEVRVLAPDGSVQEGWALNEASLEKTDSALILEVVLEVDGRPLSSFGCDGVVAATATGSTAHAFSGGGPVVWPDVEGLIVVPLAAHALFARPLVLGPHSVLGIEVIDRSRIAGRLTCDGRRRLEVEPGARVEVRHSDRPIRLARLSPAPFTTRLVHKFDLPVVGWRGRARAQELP
;
A
#
# COMPACT_ATOMS: atom_id res chain seq x y z
N MET A 1 -7.25 -28.84 -14.32
CA MET A 1 -6.27 -28.29 -13.36
C MET A 1 -6.99 -28.04 -12.06
N THR A 2 -6.39 -28.33 -10.93
CA THR A 2 -6.99 -28.09 -9.61
C THR A 2 -7.03 -26.57 -9.37
N ARG A 3 -8.21 -26.03 -9.05
CA ARG A 3 -8.38 -24.62 -8.67
C ARG A 3 -7.74 -24.40 -7.31
N ARG A 4 -6.97 -23.34 -7.13
CA ARG A 4 -6.30 -23.03 -5.85
C ARG A 4 -6.48 -21.59 -5.45
N ALA A 5 -6.62 -21.35 -4.13
CA ALA A 5 -6.68 -20.03 -3.54
C ALA A 5 -5.63 -19.86 -2.44
N LEU A 6 -4.87 -18.77 -2.47
CA LEU A 6 -4.01 -18.39 -1.35
C LEU A 6 -4.89 -17.91 -0.19
N VAL A 7 -4.55 -18.34 1.03
CA VAL A 7 -5.17 -17.87 2.27
C VAL A 7 -4.10 -17.29 3.18
N ILE A 8 -4.09 -15.97 3.29
CA ILE A 8 -3.13 -15.20 4.07
C ILE A 8 -3.83 -14.69 5.33
N THR A 9 -3.30 -15.03 6.50
CA THR A 9 -3.93 -14.74 7.79
C THR A 9 -2.97 -14.01 8.72
N HIS A 10 -3.44 -13.00 9.43
CA HIS A 10 -2.66 -12.36 10.49
C HIS A 10 -2.49 -13.31 11.69
N ARG A 11 -1.24 -13.66 12.05
CA ARG A 11 -0.92 -14.72 13.03
C ARG A 11 -1.31 -14.41 14.48
N ALA A 12 -1.45 -13.17 14.87
CA ALA A 12 -1.52 -12.77 16.29
C ALA A 12 -2.95 -12.61 16.85
N ARG A 13 -4.01 -12.91 16.07
CA ARG A 13 -5.40 -12.66 16.51
C ARG A 13 -6.21 -13.96 16.53
N SER A 14 -6.80 -14.29 17.68
CA SER A 14 -7.72 -15.43 17.82
C SER A 14 -8.92 -15.35 16.86
N GLU A 15 -9.40 -14.13 16.62
CA GLU A 15 -10.48 -13.83 15.67
C GLU A 15 -10.13 -14.23 14.22
N ALA A 16 -8.86 -14.19 13.87
CA ALA A 16 -8.37 -14.61 12.56
C ALA A 16 -8.47 -16.14 12.36
N LEU A 17 -8.42 -16.92 13.42
CA LEU A 17 -8.57 -18.37 13.36
C LEU A 17 -9.98 -18.80 12.96
N ALA A 18 -11.00 -18.24 13.60
CA ALA A 18 -12.40 -18.55 13.27
C ALA A 18 -12.75 -18.12 11.83
N ALA A 19 -12.33 -16.92 11.43
CA ALA A 19 -12.50 -16.44 10.06
C ALA A 19 -11.79 -17.34 9.03
N ARG A 20 -10.60 -17.84 9.39
CA ARG A 20 -9.86 -18.78 8.53
C ARG A 20 -10.59 -20.11 8.38
N GLU A 21 -11.08 -20.69 9.46
CA GLU A 21 -11.83 -21.95 9.42
C GLU A 21 -13.07 -21.82 8.53
N GLU A 22 -13.79 -20.70 8.63
CA GLU A 22 -14.93 -20.42 7.76
C GLU A 22 -14.50 -20.29 6.28
N ALA A 23 -13.44 -19.53 6.01
CA ALA A 23 -12.93 -19.37 4.64
C ALA A 23 -12.49 -20.71 4.03
N LEU A 24 -11.82 -21.57 4.81
CA LEU A 24 -11.38 -22.90 4.36
C LEU A 24 -12.58 -23.80 4.02
N ARG A 25 -13.62 -23.83 4.86
CA ARG A 25 -14.83 -24.60 4.57
C ARG A 25 -15.49 -24.14 3.26
N GLN A 26 -15.65 -22.85 3.06
CA GLN A 26 -16.26 -22.31 1.84
C GLN A 26 -15.43 -22.59 0.59
N LEU A 27 -14.09 -22.63 0.68
CA LEU A 27 -13.22 -23.02 -0.42
C LEU A 27 -13.37 -24.50 -0.75
N GLU A 28 -13.39 -25.37 0.26
CA GLU A 28 -13.59 -26.82 0.10
C GLU A 28 -14.95 -27.12 -0.52
N ASP A 29 -16.02 -26.48 -0.06
CA ASP A 29 -17.38 -26.62 -0.62
C ASP A 29 -17.44 -26.19 -2.08
N ALA A 30 -16.61 -25.20 -2.47
CA ALA A 30 -16.49 -24.73 -3.86
C ALA A 30 -15.52 -25.56 -4.72
N GLY A 31 -14.89 -26.61 -4.17
CA GLY A 31 -13.89 -27.43 -4.86
C GLY A 31 -12.58 -26.68 -5.17
N VAL A 32 -12.23 -25.69 -4.34
CA VAL A 32 -11.00 -24.90 -4.44
C VAL A 32 -10.03 -25.31 -3.34
N GLU A 33 -8.85 -25.78 -3.71
CA GLU A 33 -7.79 -26.17 -2.78
C GLU A 33 -7.17 -24.95 -2.09
N PRO A 34 -7.24 -24.83 -0.75
CA PRO A 34 -6.61 -23.72 -0.04
C PRO A 34 -5.09 -23.91 0.09
N VAL A 35 -4.34 -22.85 -0.20
CA VAL A 35 -2.88 -22.78 0.02
C VAL A 35 -2.62 -21.80 1.16
N LEU A 36 -2.27 -22.34 2.33
CA LEU A 36 -1.97 -21.51 3.50
C LEU A 36 -0.59 -20.88 3.37
N VAL A 37 -0.54 -19.57 3.59
CA VAL A 37 0.68 -18.77 3.46
C VAL A 37 1.20 -18.34 4.83
N SER A 38 2.50 -18.50 5.05
CA SER A 38 3.22 -17.97 6.21
C SER A 38 3.88 -16.62 5.91
N ASP A 39 4.39 -15.93 6.96
CA ASP A 39 5.13 -14.68 6.78
C ASP A 39 6.46 -14.89 6.03
N GLU A 40 7.01 -16.10 6.08
CA GLU A 40 8.28 -16.48 5.46
C GLU A 40 8.12 -16.96 4.02
N THR A 41 6.88 -17.32 3.60
CA THR A 41 6.61 -17.83 2.25
C THR A 41 7.00 -16.80 1.19
N THR A 42 7.79 -17.19 0.21
CA THR A 42 8.14 -16.34 -0.94
C THR A 42 7.24 -16.66 -2.14
N ALA A 43 7.17 -15.73 -3.10
CA ALA A 43 6.33 -15.92 -4.28
C ALA A 43 6.76 -17.14 -5.13
N ASP A 44 8.07 -17.42 -5.17
CA ASP A 44 8.66 -18.51 -5.96
C ASP A 44 8.34 -19.90 -5.38
N GLU A 45 7.94 -19.97 -4.11
CA GLU A 45 7.56 -21.23 -3.44
C GLU A 45 6.09 -21.60 -3.66
N LEU A 46 5.30 -20.68 -4.22
CA LEU A 46 3.85 -20.87 -4.37
C LEU A 46 3.52 -21.71 -5.62
N PRO A 47 2.57 -22.65 -5.48
CA PRO A 47 1.99 -23.30 -6.66
C PRO A 47 1.19 -22.28 -7.47
N SER A 48 0.76 -22.63 -8.67
CA SER A 48 -0.20 -21.80 -9.42
C SER A 48 -1.51 -21.67 -8.66
N PHE A 49 -2.05 -20.47 -8.56
CA PHE A 49 -3.31 -20.12 -7.89
C PHE A 49 -4.09 -19.11 -8.71
N GLU A 50 -5.40 -19.04 -8.51
CA GLU A 50 -6.29 -18.15 -9.26
C GLU A 50 -7.00 -17.09 -8.40
N LEU A 51 -6.98 -17.26 -7.08
CA LEU A 51 -7.61 -16.38 -6.10
C LEU A 51 -6.67 -16.15 -4.91
N ALA A 52 -6.81 -15.01 -4.23
CA ALA A 52 -6.13 -14.75 -2.96
C ALA A 52 -7.09 -14.15 -1.95
N ILE A 53 -7.14 -14.71 -0.75
CA ILE A 53 -7.99 -14.27 0.37
C ILE A 53 -7.09 -13.83 1.50
N VAL A 54 -7.35 -12.63 2.00
CA VAL A 54 -6.58 -12.01 3.09
C VAL A 54 -7.50 -11.78 4.28
N LEU A 55 -7.19 -12.44 5.38
CA LEU A 55 -7.91 -12.33 6.64
C LEU A 55 -7.09 -11.45 7.60
N GLY A 56 -7.33 -10.14 7.56
CA GLY A 56 -6.57 -9.17 8.34
C GLY A 56 -6.79 -7.72 7.91
N GLY A 57 -5.99 -6.80 8.42
CA GLY A 57 -6.01 -5.39 8.06
C GLY A 57 -5.12 -5.05 6.85
N ASP A 58 -4.99 -3.75 6.57
CA ASP A 58 -4.23 -3.23 5.42
C ASP A 58 -2.79 -3.77 5.38
N GLY A 59 -2.10 -3.91 6.53
CA GLY A 59 -0.75 -4.50 6.58
C GLY A 59 -0.67 -5.95 6.09
N THR A 60 -1.71 -6.76 6.34
CA THR A 60 -1.80 -8.13 5.83
C THR A 60 -2.08 -8.12 4.32
N ILE A 61 -2.86 -7.14 3.84
CA ILE A 61 -3.11 -6.94 2.41
C ILE A 61 -1.82 -6.52 1.69
N LEU A 62 -1.00 -5.65 2.27
CA LEU A 62 0.33 -5.32 1.73
C LEU A 62 1.21 -6.56 1.60
N ARG A 63 1.17 -7.47 2.59
CA ARG A 63 1.88 -8.75 2.50
C ARG A 63 1.36 -9.63 1.37
N ALA A 64 0.04 -9.72 1.20
CA ALA A 64 -0.56 -10.48 0.12
C ALA A 64 -0.21 -9.90 -1.26
N ALA A 65 -0.14 -8.56 -1.36
CA ALA A 65 0.28 -7.88 -2.59
C ALA A 65 1.70 -8.29 -3.02
N GLU A 66 2.61 -8.57 -2.06
CA GLU A 66 3.96 -9.10 -2.38
C GLU A 66 3.91 -10.45 -3.10
N LEU A 67 2.92 -11.28 -2.80
CA LEU A 67 2.77 -12.62 -3.36
C LEU A 67 1.96 -12.64 -4.67
N THR A 68 1.13 -11.62 -4.88
CA THR A 68 0.20 -11.56 -6.03
C THR A 68 0.62 -10.58 -7.12
N ARG A 69 1.59 -9.69 -6.86
CA ARG A 69 2.05 -8.71 -7.84
C ARG A 69 2.56 -9.38 -9.11
N GLY A 70 2.04 -8.94 -10.25
CA GLY A 70 2.42 -9.48 -11.55
C GLY A 70 1.76 -10.81 -11.94
N THR A 71 0.98 -11.45 -11.04
CA THR A 71 0.23 -12.67 -11.37
C THR A 71 -1.11 -12.39 -12.04
N GLY A 72 -1.66 -11.18 -11.88
CA GLY A 72 -3.01 -10.84 -12.34
C GLY A 72 -4.13 -11.42 -11.48
N VAL A 73 -3.80 -12.12 -10.39
CA VAL A 73 -4.78 -12.76 -9.51
C VAL A 73 -5.48 -11.72 -8.63
N PRO A 74 -6.83 -11.77 -8.53
CA PRO A 74 -7.59 -10.88 -7.66
C PRO A 74 -7.39 -11.21 -6.18
N LEU A 75 -7.27 -10.18 -5.36
CA LEU A 75 -7.06 -10.24 -3.93
C LEU A 75 -8.31 -9.74 -3.20
N LEU A 76 -8.95 -10.60 -2.40
CA LEU A 76 -10.06 -10.24 -1.52
C LEU A 76 -9.54 -9.99 -0.11
N GLY A 77 -9.65 -8.76 0.39
CA GLY A 77 -9.36 -8.42 1.78
C GLY A 77 -10.61 -8.53 2.65
N VAL A 78 -10.50 -9.28 3.75
CA VAL A 78 -11.54 -9.35 4.79
C VAL A 78 -10.99 -8.77 6.07
N ASN A 79 -11.63 -7.71 6.55
CA ASN A 79 -11.25 -7.02 7.77
C ASN A 79 -11.70 -7.80 9.01
N LEU A 80 -10.82 -7.90 10.01
CA LEU A 80 -11.09 -8.63 11.25
C LEU A 80 -11.28 -7.71 12.48
N GLY A 81 -11.51 -6.42 12.30
CA GLY A 81 -11.75 -5.57 13.46
C GLY A 81 -11.74 -4.06 13.23
N HIS A 82 -10.84 -3.51 12.44
CA HIS A 82 -10.79 -2.06 12.19
C HIS A 82 -10.95 -1.76 10.73
N VAL A 83 -11.84 -0.85 10.38
CA VAL A 83 -12.05 -0.41 9.00
C VAL A 83 -10.74 -0.02 8.34
N GLY A 84 -10.38 -0.77 7.27
CA GLY A 84 -9.24 -0.49 6.40
C GLY A 84 -9.67 0.17 5.11
N PHE A 85 -8.70 0.69 4.35
CA PHE A 85 -8.98 1.25 3.02
C PHE A 85 -8.95 0.19 1.92
N LEU A 86 -8.28 -0.92 2.15
CA LEU A 86 -8.06 -1.97 1.16
C LEU A 86 -9.03 -3.15 1.32
N ALA A 87 -9.47 -3.46 2.54
CA ALA A 87 -10.41 -4.53 2.79
C ALA A 87 -11.79 -4.26 2.18
N GLU A 88 -12.51 -5.34 1.83
CA GLU A 88 -13.81 -5.28 1.14
C GLU A 88 -14.95 -5.80 2.00
N ALA A 89 -14.72 -6.81 2.81
CA ALA A 89 -15.71 -7.44 3.66
C ALA A 89 -15.30 -7.37 5.13
N GLU A 90 -16.28 -7.50 6.01
CA GLU A 90 -16.06 -7.61 7.44
C GLU A 90 -16.09 -9.07 7.90
N ARG A 91 -15.68 -9.32 9.13
CA ARG A 91 -15.53 -10.65 9.71
C ARG A 91 -16.79 -11.51 9.61
N ASP A 92 -17.95 -10.93 9.87
CA ASP A 92 -19.22 -11.65 9.90
C ASP A 92 -19.69 -12.09 8.51
N ASP A 93 -19.11 -11.53 7.44
CA ASP A 93 -19.44 -11.79 6.05
C ASP A 93 -18.44 -12.71 5.33
N VAL A 94 -17.46 -13.32 6.04
CA VAL A 94 -16.39 -14.14 5.44
C VAL A 94 -16.96 -15.22 4.51
N GLY A 95 -17.94 -15.97 4.96
CA GLY A 95 -18.52 -17.07 4.19
C GLY A 95 -19.13 -16.59 2.88
N GLU A 96 -19.95 -15.55 2.92
CA GLU A 96 -20.56 -14.96 1.73
C GLU A 96 -19.50 -14.34 0.79
N ALA A 97 -18.49 -13.67 1.37
CA ALA A 97 -17.42 -13.05 0.60
C ALA A 97 -16.60 -14.08 -0.17
N VAL A 98 -16.22 -15.19 0.46
CA VAL A 98 -15.50 -16.29 -0.19
C VAL A 98 -16.37 -16.98 -1.25
N ARG A 99 -17.63 -17.23 -0.97
CA ARG A 99 -18.58 -17.80 -1.93
C ARG A 99 -18.71 -16.93 -3.17
N ARG A 100 -18.90 -15.62 -3.01
CA ARG A 100 -18.97 -14.68 -4.14
C ARG A 100 -17.67 -14.65 -4.95
N LEU A 101 -16.52 -14.70 -4.27
CA LEU A 101 -15.22 -14.73 -4.92
C LEU A 101 -15.06 -16.01 -5.76
N THR A 102 -15.39 -17.18 -5.23
CA THR A 102 -15.26 -18.48 -5.94
C THR A 102 -16.25 -18.63 -7.11
N GLU A 103 -17.41 -17.99 -7.03
CA GLU A 103 -18.41 -17.91 -8.09
C GLU A 103 -18.10 -16.82 -9.14
N GLY A 104 -17.04 -16.04 -8.97
CA GLY A 104 -16.69 -14.95 -9.89
C GLY A 104 -17.62 -13.72 -9.81
N ARG A 105 -18.38 -13.57 -8.73
CA ARG A 105 -19.31 -12.45 -8.51
C ARG A 105 -18.66 -11.27 -7.80
N PHE A 106 -17.69 -10.66 -8.45
CA PHE A 106 -16.95 -9.49 -7.98
C PHE A 106 -16.54 -8.61 -9.16
N ALA A 107 -16.23 -7.35 -8.87
CA ALA A 107 -15.56 -6.44 -9.82
C ALA A 107 -14.06 -6.39 -9.51
N ILE A 108 -13.24 -6.09 -10.51
CA ILE A 108 -11.82 -5.82 -10.31
C ILE A 108 -11.61 -4.32 -10.16
N GLU A 109 -10.93 -3.95 -9.09
CA GLU A 109 -10.38 -2.61 -8.92
C GLU A 109 -8.86 -2.69 -8.96
N GLU A 110 -8.24 -2.04 -9.95
CA GLU A 110 -6.79 -1.98 -10.06
C GLU A 110 -6.23 -0.84 -9.20
N ARG A 111 -5.20 -1.15 -8.44
CA ARG A 111 -4.45 -0.19 -7.63
C ARG A 111 -3.06 -0.04 -8.21
N SER A 112 -2.72 1.18 -8.59
CA SER A 112 -1.39 1.53 -9.09
C SER A 112 -0.31 1.21 -8.04
N THR A 113 0.88 0.86 -8.51
CA THR A 113 2.06 0.64 -7.68
C THR A 113 3.21 1.53 -8.13
N LEU A 114 4.23 1.66 -7.31
CA LEU A 114 5.46 2.35 -7.65
C LEU A 114 6.56 1.35 -8.02
N GLU A 115 7.37 1.70 -8.99
CA GLU A 115 8.71 1.14 -9.18
C GLU A 115 9.74 2.05 -8.53
N VAL A 116 10.72 1.42 -7.89
CA VAL A 116 11.77 2.11 -7.15
C VAL A 116 13.11 1.54 -7.57
N ARG A 117 14.09 2.41 -7.85
CA ARG A 117 15.46 2.03 -8.12
C ARG A 117 16.39 2.86 -7.25
N VAL A 118 17.34 2.20 -6.62
CA VAL A 118 18.43 2.85 -5.89
C VAL A 118 19.70 2.65 -6.71
N LEU A 119 20.24 3.73 -7.22
CA LEU A 119 21.50 3.75 -7.97
C LEU A 119 22.60 4.18 -6.99
N ALA A 120 23.48 3.26 -6.65
CA ALA A 120 24.58 3.52 -5.74
C ALA A 120 25.77 4.20 -6.46
N PRO A 121 26.67 4.90 -5.74
CA PRO A 121 27.82 5.57 -6.32
C PRO A 121 28.80 4.63 -7.06
N ASP A 122 28.84 3.35 -6.67
CA ASP A 122 29.65 2.32 -7.32
C ASP A 122 29.04 1.77 -8.63
N GLY A 123 27.86 2.27 -9.02
CA GLY A 123 27.11 1.86 -10.19
C GLY A 123 26.20 0.64 -9.98
N SER A 124 26.15 0.07 -8.78
CA SER A 124 25.19 -0.99 -8.47
C SER A 124 23.76 -0.44 -8.41
N VAL A 125 22.79 -1.29 -8.76
CA VAL A 125 21.38 -0.93 -8.78
C VAL A 125 20.59 -1.93 -7.95
N GLN A 126 19.81 -1.41 -7.01
CA GLN A 126 18.83 -2.18 -6.26
C GLN A 126 17.42 -1.79 -6.74
N GLU A 127 16.54 -2.76 -6.89
CA GLU A 127 15.16 -2.53 -7.34
C GLU A 127 14.16 -2.86 -6.25
N GLY A 128 13.09 -2.09 -6.20
CA GLY A 128 11.99 -2.25 -5.28
C GLY A 128 10.67 -1.82 -5.89
N TRP A 129 9.61 -1.92 -5.13
CA TRP A 129 8.29 -1.45 -5.52
C TRP A 129 7.45 -1.16 -4.27
N ALA A 130 6.35 -0.41 -4.41
CA ALA A 130 5.42 -0.15 -3.32
C ALA A 130 3.97 -0.09 -3.81
N LEU A 131 3.03 -0.55 -2.99
CA LEU A 131 1.60 -0.34 -3.17
C LEU A 131 1.16 0.97 -2.52
N ASN A 132 1.59 1.21 -1.28
CA ASN A 132 1.34 2.46 -0.58
C ASN A 132 2.42 3.50 -0.89
N GLU A 133 3.63 3.28 -0.36
CA GLU A 133 4.70 4.26 -0.45
C GLU A 133 6.10 3.65 -0.38
N ALA A 134 7.05 4.39 -0.95
CA ALA A 134 8.48 4.28 -0.70
C ALA A 134 8.91 5.47 0.16
N SER A 135 9.38 5.22 1.37
CA SER A 135 9.83 6.24 2.33
C SER A 135 11.34 6.18 2.48
N LEU A 136 12.03 7.23 2.04
CA LEU A 136 13.45 7.44 2.32
C LEU A 136 13.57 8.21 3.63
N GLU A 137 14.18 7.62 4.64
CA GLU A 137 14.33 8.22 5.95
C GLU A 137 15.79 8.16 6.43
N LYS A 138 16.17 9.10 7.25
CA LYS A 138 17.49 9.14 7.89
C LYS A 138 17.72 7.91 8.77
N THR A 139 18.94 7.41 8.81
CA THR A 139 19.32 6.25 9.64
C THR A 139 19.71 6.65 11.07
N ASP A 140 20.02 7.92 11.32
CA ASP A 140 20.36 8.47 12.64
C ASP A 140 19.40 9.61 13.00
N SER A 141 18.72 9.47 14.14
CA SER A 141 17.75 10.44 14.63
C SER A 141 18.36 11.79 15.02
N ALA A 142 19.64 11.84 15.39
CA ALA A 142 20.35 13.04 15.82
C ALA A 142 20.87 13.90 14.66
N LEU A 143 20.89 13.35 13.43
CA LEU A 143 21.44 14.02 12.27
C LEU A 143 20.33 14.36 11.25
N ILE A 144 20.67 15.18 10.26
CA ILE A 144 19.79 15.60 9.19
C ILE A 144 20.23 14.92 7.91
N LEU A 145 19.28 14.36 7.15
CA LEU A 145 19.50 13.82 5.82
C LEU A 145 19.44 14.98 4.81
N GLU A 146 20.54 15.24 4.10
CA GLU A 146 20.57 16.25 3.05
C GLU A 146 20.23 15.61 1.69
N VAL A 147 19.23 16.16 1.01
CA VAL A 147 18.72 15.63 -0.25
C VAL A 147 18.58 16.71 -1.33
N VAL A 148 18.65 16.27 -2.59
CA VAL A 148 18.18 17.01 -3.75
C VAL A 148 16.95 16.29 -4.30
N LEU A 149 15.84 16.97 -4.44
CA LEU A 149 14.69 16.48 -5.18
C LEU A 149 14.77 16.92 -6.64
N GLU A 150 14.46 16.00 -7.53
CA GLU A 150 14.38 16.24 -8.98
C GLU A 150 13.05 15.69 -9.50
N VAL A 151 12.55 16.32 -10.55
CA VAL A 151 11.40 15.82 -11.32
C VAL A 151 11.79 15.82 -12.79
N ASP A 152 11.63 14.66 -13.42
CA ASP A 152 11.96 14.45 -14.85
C ASP A 152 13.38 14.89 -15.19
N GLY A 153 14.35 14.58 -14.30
CA GLY A 153 15.76 14.91 -14.44
C GLY A 153 16.10 16.39 -14.24
N ARG A 154 15.17 17.18 -13.71
CA ARG A 154 15.39 18.59 -13.41
C ARG A 154 15.39 18.83 -11.91
N PRO A 155 16.44 19.44 -11.33
CA PRO A 155 16.48 19.81 -9.92
C PRO A 155 15.30 20.71 -9.56
N LEU A 156 14.59 20.33 -8.50
CA LEU A 156 13.46 21.08 -7.98
C LEU A 156 13.84 21.83 -6.69
N SER A 157 14.46 21.14 -5.73
CA SER A 157 14.82 21.72 -4.43
C SER A 157 15.91 20.92 -3.75
N SER A 158 16.73 21.57 -2.92
CA SER A 158 17.72 20.91 -2.06
C SER A 158 17.51 21.38 -0.62
N PHE A 159 17.44 20.42 0.33
CA PHE A 159 17.18 20.73 1.74
C PHE A 159 17.63 19.60 2.66
N GLY A 160 17.73 19.91 3.96
CA GLY A 160 17.86 18.92 5.03
C GLY A 160 16.47 18.50 5.52
N CYS A 161 16.29 17.22 5.86
CA CYS A 161 15.00 16.68 6.32
C CYS A 161 15.18 15.42 7.18
N ASP A 162 14.09 14.94 7.74
CA ASP A 162 14.04 13.61 8.36
C ASP A 162 13.82 12.51 7.31
N GLY A 163 13.22 12.85 6.17
CA GLY A 163 13.00 11.93 5.06
C GLY A 163 12.10 12.52 3.97
N VAL A 164 11.84 11.69 2.96
CA VAL A 164 10.91 11.98 1.86
C VAL A 164 10.06 10.74 1.58
N VAL A 165 8.75 10.91 1.58
CA VAL A 165 7.79 9.86 1.23
C VAL A 165 7.33 10.05 -0.20
N ALA A 166 7.44 9.02 -1.02
CA ALA A 166 6.85 8.93 -2.35
C ALA A 166 5.70 7.92 -2.30
N ALA A 167 4.45 8.36 -2.55
CA ALA A 167 3.28 7.52 -2.35
C ALA A 167 2.37 7.47 -3.59
N THR A 168 1.62 6.37 -3.72
CA THR A 168 0.48 6.24 -4.63
C THR A 168 -0.76 6.91 -4.04
N ALA A 169 -1.85 6.98 -4.80
CA ALA A 169 -3.17 7.35 -4.27
C ALA A 169 -3.60 6.41 -3.12
N THR A 170 -3.28 5.12 -3.20
CA THR A 170 -3.53 4.16 -2.10
C THR A 170 -2.77 4.54 -0.83
N GLY A 171 -1.49 4.89 -0.95
CA GLY A 171 -0.64 5.33 0.16
C GLY A 171 -0.96 6.73 0.70
N SER A 172 -1.81 7.49 0.00
CA SER A 172 -2.22 8.83 0.45
C SER A 172 -2.92 8.87 1.81
N THR A 173 -3.44 7.73 2.25
CA THR A 173 -4.10 7.54 3.55
C THR A 173 -3.23 6.78 4.57
N ALA A 174 -1.97 6.51 4.25
CA ALA A 174 -0.99 5.80 5.08
C ALA A 174 0.11 6.76 5.59
N HIS A 175 1.39 6.45 5.39
CA HIS A 175 2.50 7.26 5.88
C HIS A 175 2.51 8.69 5.30
N ALA A 176 2.17 8.84 4.02
CA ALA A 176 2.06 10.15 3.39
C ALA A 176 1.03 11.05 4.10
N PHE A 177 -0.09 10.50 4.57
CA PHE A 177 -1.08 11.24 5.36
C PHE A 177 -0.49 11.75 6.68
N SER A 178 0.24 10.89 7.40
CA SER A 178 0.90 11.27 8.65
C SER A 178 1.98 12.35 8.45
N GLY A 179 2.60 12.39 7.27
CA GLY A 179 3.53 13.43 6.86
C GLY A 179 2.86 14.74 6.41
N GLY A 180 1.53 14.83 6.45
CA GLY A 180 0.77 16.03 6.02
C GLY A 180 0.47 16.05 4.52
N GLY A 181 0.59 14.93 3.82
CA GLY A 181 0.19 14.78 2.44
C GLY A 181 -1.33 14.84 2.24
N PRO A 182 -1.81 15.16 1.03
CA PRO A 182 -3.22 15.16 0.71
C PRO A 182 -3.81 13.75 0.63
N VAL A 183 -5.09 13.60 0.96
CA VAL A 183 -5.84 12.41 0.59
C VAL A 183 -6.16 12.49 -0.90
N VAL A 184 -5.83 11.44 -1.63
CA VAL A 184 -6.03 11.34 -3.07
C VAL A 184 -6.96 10.16 -3.36
N TRP A 185 -7.94 10.37 -4.24
CA TRP A 185 -8.87 9.33 -4.65
C TRP A 185 -8.17 8.19 -5.38
N PRO A 186 -8.61 6.96 -5.19
CA PRO A 186 -7.93 5.77 -5.74
C PRO A 186 -7.79 5.72 -7.25
N ASP A 187 -8.68 6.42 -7.97
CA ASP A 187 -8.71 6.53 -9.44
C ASP A 187 -7.85 7.67 -10.00
N VAL A 188 -7.21 8.46 -9.11
CA VAL A 188 -6.27 9.50 -9.52
C VAL A 188 -4.88 8.89 -9.66
N GLU A 189 -4.38 8.86 -10.87
CA GLU A 189 -3.02 8.43 -11.17
C GLU A 189 -2.05 9.58 -10.94
N GLY A 190 -1.48 9.66 -9.74
CA GLY A 190 -0.49 10.69 -9.38
C GLY A 190 0.52 10.17 -8.38
N LEU A 191 1.75 10.64 -8.47
CA LEU A 191 2.81 10.38 -7.50
C LEU A 191 2.82 11.49 -6.45
N ILE A 192 2.53 11.14 -5.21
CA ILE A 192 2.52 12.08 -4.08
C ILE A 192 3.91 12.11 -3.48
N VAL A 193 4.46 13.31 -3.28
CA VAL A 193 5.79 13.52 -2.67
C VAL A 193 5.62 14.35 -1.41
N VAL A 194 6.02 13.80 -0.27
CA VAL A 194 5.87 14.44 1.04
C VAL A 194 7.22 14.54 1.73
N PRO A 195 7.82 15.74 1.83
CA PRO A 195 8.99 15.95 2.66
C PRO A 195 8.63 15.85 4.15
N LEU A 196 9.43 15.12 4.93
CA LEU A 196 9.26 14.97 6.37
C LEU A 196 10.19 15.92 7.12
N ALA A 197 9.63 16.80 7.95
CA ALA A 197 10.38 17.77 8.75
C ALA A 197 11.44 18.55 7.94
N ALA A 198 11.11 18.96 6.72
CA ALA A 198 12.05 19.61 5.83
C ALA A 198 12.42 21.04 6.30
N HIS A 199 13.72 21.32 6.35
CA HIS A 199 14.29 22.62 6.62
C HIS A 199 14.44 23.40 5.30
N ALA A 200 13.32 23.86 4.76
CA ALA A 200 13.23 24.60 3.49
C ALA A 200 12.16 25.69 3.53
N LEU A 201 12.35 26.75 2.73
CA LEU A 201 11.32 27.79 2.56
C LEU A 201 10.06 27.23 1.87
N PHE A 202 10.22 26.26 0.99
CA PHE A 202 9.15 25.53 0.34
C PHE A 202 9.24 24.04 0.72
N ALA A 203 8.38 23.63 1.65
CA ALA A 203 8.29 22.27 2.18
C ALA A 203 6.84 21.78 2.11
N ARG A 204 6.19 21.98 0.95
CA ARG A 204 4.82 21.51 0.72
C ARG A 204 4.81 20.17 0.03
N PRO A 205 3.87 19.28 0.38
CA PRO A 205 3.62 18.08 -0.42
C PRO A 205 3.28 18.46 -1.87
N LEU A 206 3.76 17.63 -2.79
CA LEU A 206 3.53 17.77 -4.22
C LEU A 206 2.73 16.56 -4.74
N VAL A 207 1.97 16.79 -5.80
CA VAL A 207 1.36 15.73 -6.60
C VAL A 207 1.90 15.86 -8.01
N LEU A 208 2.65 14.86 -8.45
CA LEU A 208 3.24 14.78 -9.78
C LEU A 208 2.31 14.01 -10.71
N GLY A 209 2.43 14.23 -12.01
CA GLY A 209 1.69 13.47 -13.02
C GLY A 209 2.10 11.99 -13.09
N PRO A 210 1.26 11.15 -13.70
CA PRO A 210 1.47 9.69 -13.73
C PRO A 210 2.73 9.26 -14.50
N HIS A 211 3.26 10.10 -15.38
CA HIS A 211 4.45 9.80 -16.19
C HIS A 211 5.72 10.43 -15.66
N SER A 212 5.63 11.18 -14.55
CA SER A 212 6.79 11.83 -13.97
C SER A 212 7.68 10.83 -13.24
N VAL A 213 8.96 11.09 -13.27
CA VAL A 213 9.99 10.38 -12.50
C VAL A 213 10.48 11.30 -11.40
N LEU A 214 10.29 10.89 -10.15
CA LEU A 214 10.89 11.53 -8.98
C LEU A 214 12.32 11.01 -8.80
N GLY A 215 13.29 11.89 -8.75
CA GLY A 215 14.65 11.62 -8.30
C GLY A 215 14.86 12.18 -6.90
N ILE A 216 15.49 11.40 -6.01
CA ILE A 216 15.92 11.83 -4.68
C ILE A 216 17.39 11.45 -4.56
N GLU A 217 18.30 12.44 -4.60
CA GLU A 217 19.71 12.22 -4.40
C GLU A 217 20.07 12.52 -2.95
N VAL A 218 20.71 11.58 -2.28
CA VAL A 218 21.35 11.83 -0.97
C VAL A 218 22.68 12.50 -1.26
N ILE A 219 22.86 13.74 -0.78
CA ILE A 219 24.05 14.54 -1.09
C ILE A 219 25.31 13.82 -0.57
N ASP A 220 26.34 13.75 -1.41
CA ASP A 220 27.59 13.03 -1.10
C ASP A 220 28.27 13.50 0.20
N ARG A 221 28.18 14.81 0.52
CA ARG A 221 28.66 15.35 1.79
C ARG A 221 27.76 15.05 3.01
N SER A 222 26.62 14.36 2.81
CA SER A 222 25.76 13.93 3.93
C SER A 222 26.57 13.04 4.86
N ARG A 223 26.43 13.29 6.17
CA ARG A 223 27.15 12.52 7.19
C ARG A 223 26.46 11.21 7.54
N ILE A 224 25.28 10.98 6.96
CA ILE A 224 24.46 9.80 7.23
C ILE A 224 23.92 9.22 5.94
N ALA A 225 23.74 7.91 5.96
CA ALA A 225 22.97 7.20 4.95
C ALA A 225 21.45 7.40 5.14
N GLY A 226 20.70 7.22 4.10
CA GLY A 226 19.26 7.02 4.15
C GLY A 226 18.91 5.54 4.15
N ARG A 227 17.70 5.24 4.59
CA ARG A 227 17.07 3.94 4.41
C ARG A 227 15.77 4.11 3.67
N LEU A 228 15.65 3.45 2.54
CA LEU A 228 14.42 3.40 1.79
C LEU A 228 13.60 2.19 2.22
N THR A 229 12.36 2.43 2.62
CA THR A 229 11.44 1.38 3.04
C THR A 229 10.21 1.39 2.15
N CYS A 230 9.91 0.27 1.49
CA CYS A 230 8.72 0.09 0.67
C CYS A 230 7.63 -0.62 1.47
N ASP A 231 6.44 0.00 1.58
CA ASP A 231 5.26 -0.49 2.31
C ASP A 231 5.56 -0.89 3.77
N GLY A 232 6.52 -0.22 4.41
CA GLY A 232 6.94 -0.50 5.79
C GLY A 232 7.68 -1.84 5.98
N ARG A 233 7.97 -2.60 4.91
CA ARG A 233 8.49 -3.98 5.01
C ARG A 233 9.82 -4.19 4.29
N ARG A 234 9.92 -3.87 3.02
CA ARG A 234 11.11 -4.11 2.18
C ARG A 234 12.06 -2.93 2.30
N ARG A 235 13.31 -3.19 2.64
CA ARG A 235 14.31 -2.16 2.93
C ARG A 235 15.45 -2.21 1.93
N LEU A 236 15.87 -1.02 1.49
CA LEU A 236 17.02 -0.79 0.65
C LEU A 236 17.89 0.28 1.33
N GLU A 237 19.18 0.06 1.42
CA GLU A 237 20.11 1.05 1.97
C GLU A 237 20.46 2.08 0.89
N VAL A 238 20.53 3.35 1.30
CA VAL A 238 20.81 4.48 0.41
C VAL A 238 22.00 5.26 0.95
N GLU A 239 23.16 5.01 0.39
CA GLU A 239 24.41 5.66 0.81
C GLU A 239 24.46 7.14 0.37
N PRO A 240 25.30 7.98 1.01
CA PRO A 240 25.63 9.30 0.48
C PRO A 240 26.12 9.21 -0.97
N GLY A 241 25.65 10.11 -1.84
CA GLY A 241 25.90 10.08 -3.28
C GLY A 241 24.99 9.12 -4.07
N ALA A 242 24.18 8.31 -3.41
CA ALA A 242 23.20 7.47 -4.10
C ALA A 242 21.96 8.27 -4.53
N ARG A 243 21.33 7.77 -5.60
CA ARG A 243 20.10 8.33 -6.18
C ARG A 243 18.97 7.32 -6.12
N VAL A 244 17.84 7.73 -5.56
CA VAL A 244 16.59 6.98 -5.60
C VAL A 244 15.74 7.52 -6.73
N GLU A 245 15.26 6.65 -7.61
CA GLU A 245 14.27 6.97 -8.64
C GLU A 245 12.96 6.27 -8.32
N VAL A 246 11.86 7.03 -8.36
CA VAL A 246 10.51 6.53 -8.13
C VAL A 246 9.60 6.94 -9.28
N ARG A 247 8.86 5.97 -9.83
CA ARG A 247 7.86 6.19 -10.88
C ARG A 247 6.66 5.26 -10.73
N HIS A 248 5.59 5.54 -11.42
CA HIS A 248 4.50 4.60 -11.56
C HIS A 248 4.94 3.31 -12.26
N SER A 249 4.37 2.20 -11.81
CA SER A 249 4.57 0.87 -12.38
C SER A 249 3.36 0.47 -13.24
N ASP A 250 3.62 -0.26 -14.30
CA ASP A 250 2.62 -0.91 -15.16
C ASP A 250 2.06 -2.22 -14.58
N ARG A 251 2.48 -2.59 -13.36
CA ARG A 251 2.05 -3.82 -12.66
C ARG A 251 1.15 -3.49 -11.48
N PRO A 252 -0.16 -3.28 -11.69
CA PRO A 252 -1.10 -2.97 -10.62
C PRO A 252 -1.34 -4.17 -9.70
N ILE A 253 -1.88 -3.90 -8.52
CA ILE A 253 -2.51 -4.91 -7.67
C ILE A 253 -4.00 -4.91 -7.97
N ARG A 254 -4.56 -6.11 -8.15
CA ARG A 254 -5.99 -6.31 -8.43
C ARG A 254 -6.73 -6.66 -7.16
N LEU A 255 -7.66 -5.81 -6.76
CA LEU A 255 -8.55 -6.04 -5.62
C LEU A 255 -9.89 -6.55 -6.12
N ALA A 256 -10.41 -7.61 -5.48
CA ALA A 256 -11.77 -8.07 -5.69
C ALA A 256 -12.73 -7.21 -4.88
N ARG A 257 -13.67 -6.54 -5.56
CA ARG A 257 -14.72 -5.70 -4.94
C ARG A 257 -16.07 -6.41 -5.02
N LEU A 258 -16.65 -6.64 -3.87
CA LEU A 258 -17.94 -7.30 -3.74
C LEU A 258 -19.11 -6.31 -3.78
N SER A 259 -18.86 -5.08 -3.38
CA SER A 259 -19.87 -4.02 -3.33
C SER A 259 -19.35 -2.72 -3.98
N PRO A 260 -20.23 -1.89 -4.50
CA PRO A 260 -19.88 -0.59 -5.08
C PRO A 260 -19.64 0.49 -4.00
N ALA A 261 -19.19 0.12 -2.80
CA ALA A 261 -19.01 1.07 -1.69
C ALA A 261 -18.04 2.20 -2.08
N PRO A 262 -18.48 3.47 -2.13
CA PRO A 262 -17.64 4.59 -2.53
C PRO A 262 -16.46 4.79 -1.57
N PHE A 263 -15.34 5.28 -2.10
CA PHE A 263 -14.17 5.63 -1.28
C PHE A 263 -14.52 6.65 -0.17
N THR A 264 -15.47 7.56 -0.44
CA THR A 264 -16.00 8.52 0.53
C THR A 264 -16.54 7.83 1.79
N THR A 265 -17.29 6.73 1.65
CA THR A 265 -17.82 5.98 2.79
C THR A 265 -16.69 5.42 3.64
N ARG A 266 -15.66 4.83 3.01
CA ARG A 266 -14.47 4.32 3.71
C ARG A 266 -13.71 5.42 4.45
N LEU A 267 -13.59 6.60 3.83
CA LEU A 267 -12.93 7.77 4.42
C LEU A 267 -13.69 8.26 5.66
N VAL A 268 -15.02 8.41 5.55
CA VAL A 268 -15.88 8.81 6.67
C VAL A 268 -15.76 7.84 7.84
N HIS A 269 -15.89 6.54 7.58
CA HIS A 269 -15.78 5.52 8.63
C HIS A 269 -14.39 5.45 9.26
N LYS A 270 -13.33 5.56 8.46
CA LYS A 270 -11.95 5.44 8.95
C LYS A 270 -11.54 6.59 9.85
N PHE A 271 -11.96 7.80 9.52
CA PHE A 271 -11.58 9.03 10.24
C PHE A 271 -12.69 9.58 11.14
N ASP A 272 -13.81 8.86 11.26
CA ASP A 272 -14.99 9.30 12.00
C ASP A 272 -15.40 10.76 11.63
N LEU A 273 -15.47 11.02 10.31
CA LEU A 273 -15.73 12.35 9.83
C LEU A 273 -17.18 12.77 10.12
N PRO A 274 -17.41 13.98 10.64
CA PRO A 274 -18.76 14.48 10.92
C PRO A 274 -19.47 14.80 9.59
N VAL A 275 -20.43 13.95 9.20
CA VAL A 275 -21.25 14.16 7.99
C VAL A 275 -22.49 15.04 8.27
N VAL A 276 -22.78 15.33 9.55
CA VAL A 276 -23.84 16.25 9.96
C VAL A 276 -23.19 17.55 10.41
N GLY A 277 -23.58 18.66 9.76
CA GLY A 277 -23.03 19.98 10.04
C GLY A 277 -23.26 20.43 11.48
N TRP A 278 -22.35 21.24 12.04
CA TRP A 278 -22.40 21.74 13.44
C TRP A 278 -23.65 22.59 13.77
N ARG A 279 -24.40 23.05 12.78
CA ARG A 279 -25.62 23.84 12.92
C ARG A 279 -26.92 23.06 12.97
N GLY A 280 -26.90 21.73 12.85
CA GLY A 280 -28.11 20.94 12.78
C GLY A 280 -27.94 19.55 13.39
N ARG A 281 -28.56 19.32 14.56
CA ARG A 281 -29.06 17.99 14.90
C ARG A 281 -30.30 17.74 14.03
N ALA A 282 -30.12 17.47 12.77
CA ALA A 282 -31.21 17.09 11.90
C ALA A 282 -30.92 15.71 11.31
N ARG A 283 -31.66 14.73 11.87
CA ARG A 283 -31.88 13.37 11.35
C ARG A 283 -30.63 12.51 11.18
N ALA A 284 -30.39 11.67 12.17
CA ALA A 284 -29.83 10.35 11.93
C ALA A 284 -30.74 9.67 10.91
N GLN A 285 -30.41 9.80 9.62
CA GLN A 285 -30.92 8.95 8.57
C GLN A 285 -29.78 8.02 8.21
N GLU A 286 -30.05 6.75 8.44
CA GLU A 286 -29.35 5.58 8.00
C GLU A 286 -28.76 5.82 6.60
N LEU A 287 -27.45 5.83 6.53
CA LEU A 287 -26.75 5.72 5.26
C LEU A 287 -26.93 4.26 4.80
N PRO A 288 -27.40 4.04 3.57
CA PRO A 288 -27.59 2.71 3.00
C PRO A 288 -26.29 1.92 2.88
#